data_b93ee9971f5ac94ef83c900dddd93347
#
_entry.id   b93ee9971f5ac94ef83c900dddd93347
#
_cell.length_a   1.000
_cell.length_b   1.000
_cell.length_c   1.000
_cell.angle_alpha   90.00
_cell.angle_beta   90.00
_cell.angle_gamma   90.00
#
_symmetry.space_group_name_H-M   'P 1'
#
loop_
_entity.id
_entity.type
_entity.pdbx_description
1 polymer ?
#
loop_
_entity_poly.entity_id
_entity_poly.type
_entity_poly.pdbx_seq_one_letter_code
_entity_poly.pdbx_strand_id
1 'polypeptide(L)'
;MKQYLDLLQHVLDNGTDKSDRTGTGTRSVFGYQMRFNLADGFPVLTTKKLHLKSIIHELLWFLAGDTNIRCLKENGVRIWDEWADENGDLGRVYGAQWRSWRGANGETVDQIANVVHQIRQTPGSRRLIVSAWNPAEVDDMALPPCHALFQF
;
A
#
# COMPACT_ATOMS: atom_id res chain seq x y z
N MET A 1 16.60 -1.26 13.39
CA MET A 1 15.28 -1.90 13.04
C MET A 1 14.73 -2.75 14.21
N LYS A 2 14.95 -2.25 15.42
CA LYS A 2 14.49 -2.94 16.66
C LYS A 2 12.97 -3.08 16.71
N GLN A 3 12.22 -2.07 16.28
CA GLN A 3 10.75 -2.07 16.29
C GLN A 3 10.15 -3.27 15.54
N TYR A 4 10.75 -3.64 14.40
CA TYR A 4 10.31 -4.80 13.64
C TYR A 4 10.66 -6.12 14.34
N LEU A 5 11.83 -6.23 14.94
CA LEU A 5 12.22 -7.41 15.72
C LEU A 5 11.34 -7.58 16.98
N ASP A 6 11.00 -6.49 17.63
CA ASP A 6 10.07 -6.49 18.77
C ASP A 6 8.67 -6.95 18.34
N LEU A 7 8.18 -6.53 17.15
CA LEU A 7 6.93 -7.05 16.58
C LEU A 7 7.01 -8.56 16.33
N LEU A 8 8.09 -9.04 15.70
CA LEU A 8 8.25 -10.48 15.44
C LEU A 8 8.24 -11.28 16.75
N GLN A 9 8.99 -10.83 17.77
CA GLN A 9 9.00 -11.49 19.07
C GLN A 9 7.62 -11.46 19.71
N HIS A 10 6.92 -10.31 19.66
CA HIS A 10 5.57 -10.19 20.20
C HIS A 10 4.58 -11.17 19.53
N VAL A 11 4.67 -11.35 18.21
CA VAL A 11 3.83 -12.32 17.49
C VAL A 11 4.17 -13.75 17.89
N LEU A 12 5.46 -14.07 18.08
CA LEU A 12 5.87 -15.40 18.53
C LEU A 12 5.34 -15.72 19.93
N ASP A 13 5.40 -14.75 20.84
CA ASP A 13 5.04 -14.95 22.24
C ASP A 13 3.53 -14.91 22.50
N ASN A 14 2.79 -14.09 21.75
CA ASN A 14 1.38 -13.76 22.02
C ASN A 14 0.42 -14.07 20.87
N GLY A 15 0.95 -14.51 19.71
CA GLY A 15 0.13 -14.76 18.54
C GLY A 15 -0.75 -16.00 18.66
N THR A 16 -1.88 -15.95 17.99
CA THR A 16 -2.80 -17.09 17.82
C THR A 16 -2.53 -17.76 16.48
N ASP A 17 -2.40 -19.07 16.48
CA ASP A 17 -2.26 -19.86 15.25
C ASP A 17 -3.60 -19.92 14.49
N LYS A 18 -3.55 -19.70 13.20
CA LYS A 18 -4.70 -19.73 12.28
C LYS A 18 -4.34 -20.54 11.05
N SER A 19 -5.32 -21.26 10.51
CA SER A 19 -5.21 -21.84 9.17
C SER A 19 -5.27 -20.74 8.10
N ASP A 20 -4.65 -20.99 6.97
CA ASP A 20 -4.73 -20.15 5.77
C ASP A 20 -5.08 -20.98 4.53
N ARG A 21 -5.30 -20.30 3.38
CA ARG A 21 -5.64 -20.96 2.12
C ARG A 21 -4.51 -21.83 1.55
N THR A 22 -3.26 -21.65 2.01
CA THR A 22 -2.09 -22.38 1.51
C THR A 22 -1.81 -23.65 2.32
N GLY A 23 -2.46 -23.83 3.48
CA GLY A 23 -2.22 -24.93 4.40
C GLY A 23 -0.96 -24.79 5.24
N THR A 24 -0.18 -23.73 5.06
CA THR A 24 1.02 -23.45 5.87
C THR A 24 0.66 -22.97 7.28
N GLY A 25 -0.45 -22.24 7.39
CA GLY A 25 -0.89 -21.59 8.61
C GLY A 25 -0.17 -20.25 8.87
N THR A 26 -0.74 -19.47 9.76
CA THR A 26 -0.19 -18.21 10.21
C THR A 26 -0.28 -18.06 11.72
N ARG A 27 0.68 -17.36 12.32
CA ARG A 27 0.59 -16.88 13.69
C ARG A 27 0.40 -15.38 13.69
N SER A 28 -0.64 -14.87 14.34
CA SER A 28 -1.02 -13.45 14.23
C SER A 28 -1.52 -12.88 15.56
N VAL A 29 -1.32 -11.58 15.73
CA VAL A 29 -1.95 -10.75 16.76
C VAL A 29 -2.92 -9.77 16.09
N PHE A 30 -3.93 -9.31 16.83
CA PHE A 30 -4.84 -8.28 16.33
C PHE A 30 -4.27 -6.90 16.64
N GLY A 31 -3.70 -6.28 15.63
CA GLY A 31 -3.14 -4.93 15.74
C GLY A 31 -1.81 -4.85 16.49
N TYR A 32 -0.94 -4.02 15.99
CA TYR A 32 0.32 -3.66 16.64
C TYR A 32 0.78 -2.32 16.09
N GLN A 33 1.25 -1.42 16.96
CA GLN A 33 1.73 -0.12 16.56
C GLN A 33 3.25 -0.06 16.61
N MET A 34 3.87 0.27 15.48
CA MET A 34 5.30 0.61 15.42
C MET A 34 5.46 2.11 15.20
N ARG A 35 6.49 2.69 15.82
CA ARG A 35 6.87 4.10 15.65
C ARG A 35 8.28 4.20 15.17
N PHE A 36 8.50 5.06 14.16
CA PHE A 36 9.81 5.34 13.57
C PHE A 36 10.06 6.84 13.60
N ASN A 37 11.23 7.25 14.09
CA ASN A 37 11.65 8.63 13.98
C ASN A 37 12.29 8.83 12.60
N LEU A 38 11.63 9.56 11.72
CA LEU A 38 12.12 9.80 10.35
C LEU A 38 13.38 10.67 10.30
N ALA A 39 13.71 11.39 11.38
CA ALA A 39 14.99 12.09 11.49
C ALA A 39 16.20 11.14 11.55
N ASP A 40 15.99 9.88 11.98
CA ASP A 40 17.01 8.83 11.99
C ASP A 40 17.18 8.15 10.61
N GLY A 41 16.42 8.57 9.62
CA GLY A 41 16.41 8.05 8.26
C GLY A 41 15.14 7.29 7.91
N PHE A 42 15.04 6.88 6.65
CA PHE A 42 13.90 6.11 6.16
C PHE A 42 13.91 4.69 6.74
N PRO A 43 12.78 4.19 7.30
CA PRO A 43 12.72 2.93 8.05
C PRO A 43 12.73 1.68 7.15
N VAL A 44 13.73 1.53 6.31
CA VAL A 44 13.93 0.32 5.48
C VAL A 44 14.32 -0.85 6.38
N LEU A 45 13.65 -1.98 6.21
CA LEU A 45 14.01 -3.21 6.92
C LEU A 45 15.39 -3.70 6.52
N THR A 46 16.20 -4.09 7.51
CA THR A 46 17.56 -4.61 7.32
C THR A 46 17.69 -6.11 7.64
N THR A 47 16.59 -6.74 8.05
CA THR A 47 16.53 -8.18 8.38
C THR A 47 16.58 -9.09 7.16
N LYS A 48 16.33 -8.52 5.97
CA LYS A 48 16.53 -9.18 4.68
C LYS A 48 16.93 -8.13 3.64
N LYS A 49 17.51 -8.58 2.52
CA LYS A 49 17.82 -7.70 1.39
C LYS A 49 16.52 -7.28 0.69
N LEU A 50 16.21 -5.98 0.73
CA LEU A 50 15.08 -5.41 0.00
C LEU A 50 15.53 -4.90 -1.36
N HIS A 51 14.64 -5.01 -2.36
CA HIS A 51 14.87 -4.49 -3.71
C HIS A 51 14.30 -3.07 -3.82
N LEU A 52 15.06 -2.07 -3.38
CA LEU A 52 14.62 -0.66 -3.33
C LEU A 52 14.14 -0.13 -4.68
N LYS A 53 14.73 -0.58 -5.79
CA LYS A 53 14.28 -0.20 -7.13
C LYS A 53 12.80 -0.54 -7.34
N SER A 54 12.36 -1.74 -6.95
CA SER A 54 10.95 -2.13 -7.06
C SER A 54 10.05 -1.25 -6.20
N ILE A 55 10.44 -0.98 -4.96
CA ILE A 55 9.66 -0.14 -4.03
C ILE A 55 9.48 1.28 -4.59
N ILE A 56 10.54 1.88 -5.13
CA ILE A 56 10.50 3.23 -5.69
C ILE A 56 9.63 3.27 -6.95
N HIS A 57 9.82 2.35 -7.90
CA HIS A 57 9.03 2.33 -9.13
C HIS A 57 7.56 2.03 -8.86
N GLU A 58 7.24 1.13 -7.92
CA GLU A 58 5.86 0.86 -7.52
C GLU A 58 5.18 2.10 -6.96
N LEU A 59 5.85 2.81 -6.04
CA LEU A 59 5.29 4.04 -5.47
C LEU A 59 5.07 5.12 -6.55
N LEU A 60 6.03 5.32 -7.45
CA LEU A 60 5.90 6.27 -8.55
C LEU A 60 4.76 5.88 -9.50
N TRP A 61 4.58 4.59 -9.76
CA TRP A 61 3.51 4.05 -10.56
C TRP A 61 2.13 4.29 -9.90
N PHE A 62 1.98 4.07 -8.59
CA PHE A 62 0.77 4.45 -7.85
C PHE A 62 0.49 5.95 -7.94
N LEU A 63 1.51 6.80 -7.73
CA LEU A 63 1.38 8.26 -7.80
C LEU A 63 1.04 8.76 -9.21
N ALA A 64 1.42 8.03 -10.25
CA ALA A 64 1.00 8.31 -11.62
C ALA A 64 -0.47 7.97 -11.90
N GLY A 65 -1.13 7.22 -11.01
CA GLY A 65 -2.50 6.76 -11.20
C GLY A 65 -2.64 5.58 -12.15
N ASP A 66 -1.52 4.94 -12.49
CA ASP A 66 -1.48 3.82 -13.43
C ASP A 66 -1.92 2.52 -12.76
N THR A 67 -2.52 1.62 -13.54
CA THR A 67 -2.97 0.29 -13.14
C THR A 67 -2.44 -0.81 -14.04
N ASN A 68 -1.71 -0.45 -15.11
CA ASN A 68 -1.11 -1.38 -16.04
C ASN A 68 0.39 -1.58 -15.73
N ILE A 69 0.83 -2.82 -15.70
CA ILE A 69 2.21 -3.18 -15.31
C ILE A 69 3.28 -2.86 -16.36
N ARG A 70 2.92 -2.32 -17.51
CA ARG A 70 3.87 -2.03 -18.61
C ARG A 70 5.04 -1.17 -18.13
N CYS A 71 4.76 -0.06 -17.47
CA CYS A 71 5.80 0.84 -16.94
C CYS A 71 6.73 0.13 -15.95
N LEU A 72 6.18 -0.75 -15.10
CA LEU A 72 6.96 -1.55 -14.16
C LEU A 72 7.88 -2.53 -14.90
N LYS A 73 7.37 -3.25 -15.89
CA LYS A 73 8.15 -4.19 -16.74
C LYS A 73 9.29 -3.48 -17.48
N GLU A 74 9.03 -2.33 -18.10
CA GLU A 74 10.04 -1.50 -18.79
C GLU A 74 11.18 -1.10 -17.86
N ASN A 75 10.90 -0.96 -16.58
CA ASN A 75 11.90 -0.67 -15.55
C ASN A 75 12.46 -1.92 -14.86
N GLY A 76 12.15 -3.13 -15.35
CA GLY A 76 12.64 -4.39 -14.80
C GLY A 76 12.04 -4.75 -13.44
N VAL A 77 10.87 -4.23 -13.12
CA VAL A 77 10.10 -4.52 -11.90
C VAL A 77 8.99 -5.51 -12.23
N ARG A 78 8.97 -6.64 -11.51
CA ARG A 78 8.11 -7.79 -11.82
C ARG A 78 7.18 -8.21 -10.67
N ILE A 79 7.09 -7.41 -9.62
CA ILE A 79 6.37 -7.77 -8.39
C ILE A 79 4.84 -7.90 -8.56
N TRP A 80 4.32 -7.43 -9.71
CA TRP A 80 2.90 -7.50 -10.06
C TRP A 80 2.59 -8.43 -11.23
N ASP A 81 3.60 -9.11 -11.83
CA ASP A 81 3.44 -9.90 -13.05
C ASP A 81 2.42 -11.05 -12.89
N GLU A 82 2.36 -11.68 -11.72
CA GLU A 82 1.47 -12.82 -11.46
C GLU A 82 0.00 -12.44 -11.25
N TRP A 83 -0.28 -11.15 -11.03
CA TRP A 83 -1.63 -10.65 -10.74
C TRP A 83 -2.30 -10.00 -11.95
N ALA A 84 -1.49 -9.58 -12.93
CA ALA A 84 -1.99 -8.88 -14.11
C ALA A 84 -2.67 -9.83 -15.08
N ASP A 85 -3.70 -9.33 -15.77
CA ASP A 85 -4.33 -10.03 -16.87
C ASP A 85 -3.42 -10.13 -18.10
N GLU A 86 -3.91 -10.71 -19.18
CA GLU A 86 -3.20 -10.86 -20.45
C GLU A 86 -2.78 -9.54 -21.10
N ASN A 87 -3.46 -8.44 -20.79
CA ASN A 87 -3.17 -7.08 -21.26
C ASN A 87 -2.24 -6.32 -20.31
N GLY A 88 -1.91 -6.90 -19.16
CA GLY A 88 -1.10 -6.29 -18.12
C GLY A 88 -1.88 -5.37 -17.19
N ASP A 89 -3.21 -5.47 -17.16
CA ASP A 89 -4.06 -4.66 -16.29
C ASP A 89 -4.35 -5.38 -14.96
N LEU A 90 -4.50 -4.60 -13.91
CA LEU A 90 -4.77 -5.04 -12.54
C LEU A 90 -6.15 -4.58 -12.03
N GLY A 91 -6.94 -3.95 -12.87
CA GLY A 91 -8.16 -3.27 -12.43
C GLY A 91 -7.83 -1.99 -11.65
N ARG A 92 -8.80 -1.47 -10.92
CA ARG A 92 -8.68 -0.17 -10.25
C ARG A 92 -7.97 -0.27 -8.90
N VAL A 93 -6.72 -0.78 -8.92
CA VAL A 93 -5.85 -0.88 -7.75
C VAL A 93 -5.36 0.50 -7.26
N TYR A 94 -4.40 0.55 -6.36
CA TYR A 94 -3.90 1.75 -5.66
C TYR A 94 -3.85 3.04 -6.49
N GLY A 95 -3.25 3.01 -7.68
CA GLY A 95 -3.09 4.19 -8.53
C GLY A 95 -4.42 4.82 -8.89
N ALA A 96 -5.38 4.02 -9.34
CA ALA A 96 -6.72 4.50 -9.66
C ALA A 96 -7.46 5.04 -8.44
N GLN A 97 -7.35 4.38 -7.27
CA GLN A 97 -8.00 4.85 -6.06
C GLN A 97 -7.40 6.17 -5.56
N TRP A 98 -6.09 6.34 -5.65
CA TRP A 98 -5.41 7.55 -5.18
C TRP A 98 -5.62 8.76 -6.10
N ARG A 99 -5.67 8.55 -7.42
CA ARG A 99 -5.65 9.63 -8.41
C ARG A 99 -6.97 9.87 -9.12
N SER A 100 -7.88 8.90 -9.11
CA SER A 100 -9.18 9.02 -9.81
C SER A 100 -10.27 8.19 -9.12
N TRP A 101 -10.43 8.36 -7.81
CA TRP A 101 -11.52 7.72 -7.05
C TRP A 101 -12.87 8.09 -7.65
N ARG A 102 -13.71 7.10 -7.92
CA ARG A 102 -15.06 7.33 -8.48
C ARG A 102 -16.02 7.76 -7.38
N GLY A 103 -16.58 8.96 -7.53
CA GLY A 103 -17.66 9.46 -6.67
C GLY A 103 -19.04 8.97 -7.13
N ALA A 104 -20.04 9.15 -6.29
CA ALA A 104 -21.40 8.67 -6.50
C ALA A 104 -22.09 9.29 -7.74
N ASN A 105 -21.68 10.50 -8.14
CA ASN A 105 -22.25 11.25 -9.26
C ASN A 105 -21.46 11.09 -10.58
N GLY A 106 -20.57 10.11 -10.66
CA GLY A 106 -19.68 9.91 -11.81
C GLY A 106 -18.48 10.88 -11.87
N GLU A 107 -18.33 11.75 -10.90
CA GLU A 107 -17.15 12.57 -10.73
C GLU A 107 -15.94 11.74 -10.28
N THR A 108 -14.75 12.25 -10.51
CA THR A 108 -13.51 11.64 -10.01
C THR A 108 -12.84 12.54 -8.99
N VAL A 109 -12.26 11.93 -7.95
CA VAL A 109 -11.53 12.62 -6.90
C VAL A 109 -10.06 12.24 -6.95
N ASP A 110 -9.17 13.23 -7.15
CA ASP A 110 -7.73 13.07 -7.02
C ASP A 110 -7.34 13.30 -5.55
N GLN A 111 -7.26 12.22 -4.78
CA GLN A 111 -6.94 12.27 -3.36
C GLN A 111 -5.52 12.81 -3.10
N ILE A 112 -4.55 12.48 -3.97
CA ILE A 112 -3.15 12.94 -3.84
C ILE A 112 -3.07 14.46 -4.07
N ALA A 113 -3.70 14.97 -5.13
CA ALA A 113 -3.73 16.41 -5.37
C ALA A 113 -4.41 17.16 -4.20
N ASN A 114 -5.51 16.61 -3.70
CA ASN A 114 -6.25 17.19 -2.57
C ASN A 114 -5.43 17.21 -1.29
N VAL A 115 -4.75 16.11 -0.93
CA VAL A 115 -3.95 16.07 0.31
C VAL A 115 -2.72 16.98 0.22
N VAL A 116 -2.06 17.04 -0.93
CA VAL A 116 -0.94 17.99 -1.17
C VAL A 116 -1.41 19.44 -1.04
N HIS A 117 -2.57 19.78 -1.62
CA HIS A 117 -3.17 21.11 -1.45
C HIS A 117 -3.46 21.43 0.04
N GLN A 118 -4.09 20.49 0.74
CA GLN A 118 -4.45 20.67 2.17
C GLN A 118 -3.21 20.77 3.07
N ILE A 119 -2.14 20.03 2.82
CA ILE A 119 -0.88 20.16 3.57
C ILE A 119 -0.32 21.59 3.44
N ARG A 120 -0.44 22.21 2.27
CA ARG A 120 0.03 23.60 2.06
C ARG A 120 -0.86 24.64 2.73
N GLN A 121 -2.18 24.43 2.76
CA GLN A 121 -3.15 25.42 3.26
C GLN A 121 -3.45 25.25 4.76
N THR A 122 -3.55 24.01 5.24
CA THR A 122 -3.98 23.69 6.60
C THR A 122 -3.21 22.46 7.14
N PRO A 123 -1.88 22.58 7.35
CA PRO A 123 -1.04 21.43 7.73
C PRO A 123 -1.43 20.77 9.07
N GLY A 124 -2.14 21.50 9.95
CA GLY A 124 -2.67 20.95 11.20
C GLY A 124 -4.02 20.23 11.07
N SER A 125 -4.52 20.01 9.85
CA SER A 125 -5.80 19.30 9.63
C SER A 125 -5.69 17.83 10.03
N ARG A 126 -6.72 17.32 10.70
CA ARG A 126 -6.86 15.88 11.01
C ARG A 126 -7.48 15.07 9.88
N ARG A 127 -7.66 15.70 8.70
CA ARG A 127 -8.33 15.10 7.52
C ARG A 127 -7.38 14.91 6.33
N LEU A 128 -6.07 14.86 6.59
CA LEU A 128 -5.04 14.63 5.58
C LEU A 128 -4.91 13.12 5.33
N ILE A 129 -5.92 12.53 4.70
CA ILE A 129 -6.07 11.08 4.52
C ILE A 129 -6.16 10.76 3.03
N VAL A 130 -5.49 9.67 2.63
CA VAL A 130 -5.63 9.03 1.32
C VAL A 130 -6.02 7.57 1.54
N SER A 131 -7.17 7.15 1.00
CA SER A 131 -7.68 5.79 1.11
C SER A 131 -7.41 4.99 -0.18
N ALA A 132 -6.95 3.76 -0.04
CA ALA A 132 -6.89 2.79 -1.13
C ALA A 132 -8.06 1.79 -1.07
N TRP A 133 -8.66 1.62 0.09
CA TRP A 133 -9.75 0.66 0.30
C TRP A 133 -11.07 1.24 -0.17
N ASN A 134 -11.58 0.72 -1.28
CA ASN A 134 -12.88 1.09 -1.85
C ASN A 134 -13.83 -0.11 -1.81
N PRO A 135 -14.78 -0.16 -0.87
CA PRO A 135 -15.71 -1.30 -0.75
C PRO A 135 -16.55 -1.59 -2.00
N ALA A 136 -16.74 -0.59 -2.85
CA ALA A 136 -17.50 -0.74 -4.08
C ALA A 136 -16.70 -1.35 -5.25
N GLU A 137 -15.38 -1.39 -5.16
CA GLU A 137 -14.49 -1.82 -6.25
C GLU A 137 -13.46 -2.87 -5.82
N VAL A 138 -13.38 -3.21 -4.51
CA VAL A 138 -12.32 -4.08 -3.98
C VAL A 138 -12.38 -5.50 -4.53
N ASP A 139 -13.56 -6.00 -4.82
CA ASP A 139 -13.77 -7.35 -5.37
C ASP A 139 -13.39 -7.46 -6.86
N ASP A 140 -13.32 -6.32 -7.56
CA ASP A 140 -12.91 -6.24 -8.97
C ASP A 140 -11.41 -5.99 -9.15
N MET A 141 -10.66 -5.83 -8.07
CA MET A 141 -9.20 -5.65 -8.11
C MET A 141 -8.49 -6.99 -8.25
N ALA A 142 -7.44 -7.05 -9.07
CA ALA A 142 -6.61 -8.25 -9.18
C ALA A 142 -6.04 -8.68 -7.82
N LEU A 143 -5.77 -7.71 -6.94
CA LEU A 143 -5.35 -7.93 -5.56
C LEU A 143 -5.93 -6.83 -4.67
N PRO A 144 -6.68 -7.16 -3.60
CA PRO A 144 -7.13 -6.20 -2.61
C PRO A 144 -5.95 -5.44 -1.96
N PRO A 145 -6.15 -4.16 -1.56
CA PRO A 145 -5.08 -3.38 -0.97
C PRO A 145 -4.53 -3.98 0.33
N CYS A 146 -3.20 -4.12 0.42
CA CYS A 146 -2.52 -4.54 1.64
C CYS A 146 -2.45 -3.42 2.69
N HIS A 147 -2.46 -2.15 2.27
CA HIS A 147 -2.61 -1.00 3.14
C HIS A 147 -3.89 -0.24 2.78
N ALA A 148 -4.76 -0.06 3.78
CA ALA A 148 -6.08 0.54 3.55
C ALA A 148 -6.00 2.05 3.33
N LEU A 149 -5.15 2.74 4.09
CA LEU A 149 -5.00 4.19 4.04
C LEU A 149 -3.63 4.64 4.56
N PHE A 150 -3.30 5.89 4.27
CA PHE A 150 -2.26 6.62 4.98
C PHE A 150 -2.74 8.04 5.33
N GLN A 151 -2.11 8.61 6.34
CA GLN A 151 -2.48 9.91 6.91
C GLN A 151 -1.22 10.75 7.22
N PHE A 152 -1.31 12.05 7.07
CA PHE A 152 -0.29 13.03 7.47
C PHE A 152 -0.68 13.79 8.72
#